data_b51c5abe1a3842d4704541012dfd1981
#
_entry.id   b51c5abe1a3842d4704541012dfd1981
#
_cell.length_a   1.000
_cell.length_b   1.000
_cell.length_c   1.000
_cell.angle_alpha   90.00
_cell.angle_beta   90.00
_cell.angle_gamma   90.00
#
_symmetry.space_group_name_H-M   'P 1'
#
loop_
_entity.id
_entity.type
_entity.pdbx_description
1 polymer ?
#
loop_
_entity_poly.entity_id
_entity_poly.type
_entity_poly.pdbx_seq_one_letter_code
_entity_poly.pdbx_strand_id
1 'polypeptide(L)'
;FRLRWPWAAEISKRIKRPDKAERWLFSKLPEWEERPPRAQPRQVRVDEDEALKSLHDLTGEGAERREGQRRYAVEAAKAFNPRAVKGQPNMLLAEAGTGIGKTMGYLAPAAKWSAKSGGGVWISTFTKNLQRQLVGETQRLYPDPAVFREKVVVRKGRENYLCLLNLEDALQGGFQGRAAVLAQLVARWAAFTRDGDMIGGDLPGWLVTLFRRNGTTALTDRRGECVYAGCPHYRKCFIERAARASADADIVIANHALVMVNAARGREQASAPTRLIFDEGHHLFDAADSMFAAALTGQETIELRRWIVGPEGKARGRRRGLAARLADVASYDEEGGRAIEAARTAATALPSDGWLQRVGEGDPFGPIERLLWAVRGFVYAR
;
A
#
# COMPACT_ATOMS: atom_id res chain seq x y z
N PHE A 1 13.42 25.54 -17.82
CA PHE A 1 13.90 26.84 -18.30
C PHE A 1 14.94 26.69 -19.44
N ARG A 2 15.76 25.64 -19.50
CA ARG A 2 16.70 25.38 -20.61
C ARG A 2 15.98 24.99 -21.93
N LEU A 3 14.70 24.67 -21.91
CA LEU A 3 13.92 24.21 -23.08
C LEU A 3 13.30 25.33 -23.93
N ARG A 4 13.66 26.59 -23.72
CA ARG A 4 13.09 27.78 -24.42
C ARG A 4 11.56 27.77 -24.45
N TRP A 5 10.95 27.35 -23.37
CA TRP A 5 9.51 27.30 -23.25
C TRP A 5 8.92 28.71 -23.23
N PRO A 6 7.94 29.05 -24.08
CA PRO A 6 7.45 30.44 -24.25
C PRO A 6 6.95 31.05 -22.93
N TRP A 7 6.39 30.23 -22.02
CA TRP A 7 5.81 30.66 -20.75
C TRP A 7 6.84 30.71 -19.59
N ALA A 8 8.11 30.35 -19.87
CA ALA A 8 9.10 30.22 -18.80
C ALA A 8 9.33 31.53 -18.02
N ALA A 9 9.32 32.67 -18.69
CA ALA A 9 9.50 33.99 -18.08
C ALA A 9 8.34 34.34 -17.14
N GLU A 10 7.10 34.13 -17.56
CA GLU A 10 5.91 34.44 -16.76
C GLU A 10 5.79 33.52 -15.55
N ILE A 11 6.07 32.24 -15.73
CA ILE A 11 6.08 31.28 -14.63
C ILE A 11 7.18 31.62 -13.64
N SER A 12 8.38 31.99 -14.12
CA SER A 12 9.51 32.39 -13.24
C SER A 12 9.17 33.56 -12.33
N LYS A 13 8.42 34.55 -12.84
CA LYS A 13 7.99 35.71 -12.06
C LYS A 13 7.06 35.31 -10.91
N ARG A 14 6.25 34.27 -11.10
CA ARG A 14 5.24 33.80 -10.13
C ARG A 14 5.73 32.70 -9.18
N ILE A 15 6.85 32.06 -9.50
CA ILE A 15 7.45 31.06 -8.61
C ILE A 15 8.10 31.78 -7.43
N LYS A 16 7.52 31.64 -6.23
CA LYS A 16 8.18 32.00 -4.98
C LYS A 16 9.38 31.07 -4.80
N ARG A 17 10.58 31.63 -4.71
CA ARG A 17 11.76 30.83 -4.35
C ARG A 17 11.64 30.45 -2.87
N PRO A 18 11.66 29.17 -2.53
CA PRO A 18 11.64 28.77 -1.12
C PRO A 18 12.90 29.28 -0.44
N ASP A 19 12.78 29.67 0.81
CA ASP A 19 13.91 30.06 1.65
C ASP A 19 14.89 28.90 1.79
N LYS A 20 16.17 29.16 2.10
CA LYS A 20 17.20 28.11 2.21
C LYS A 20 16.81 27.02 3.23
N ALA A 21 16.17 27.40 4.33
CA ALA A 21 15.63 26.49 5.34
C ALA A 21 14.51 25.60 4.82
N GLU A 22 13.77 26.05 3.79
CA GLU A 22 12.69 25.29 3.17
C GLU A 22 13.14 24.26 2.13
N ARG A 23 14.41 24.18 1.83
CA ARG A 23 14.97 23.25 0.83
C ARG A 23 15.09 21.82 1.34
N TRP A 24 15.11 21.63 2.63
CA TRP A 24 15.28 20.32 3.24
C TRP A 24 13.93 19.66 3.52
N LEU A 25 13.45 18.88 2.53
CA LEU A 25 12.16 18.16 2.61
C LEU A 25 12.02 17.38 3.93
N PHE A 26 13.04 16.59 4.27
CA PHE A 26 12.94 15.64 5.37
C PHE A 26 12.81 16.29 6.75
N SER A 27 13.25 17.52 6.93
CA SER A 27 13.06 18.27 8.18
C SER A 27 11.63 18.80 8.35
N LYS A 28 10.88 18.94 7.24
CA LYS A 28 9.52 19.48 7.24
C LYS A 28 8.43 18.40 7.42
N LEU A 29 8.75 17.16 7.09
CA LEU A 29 7.79 16.08 7.21
C LEU A 29 7.47 15.82 8.68
N PRO A 30 6.18 15.82 9.06
CA PRO A 30 5.78 15.54 10.43
C PRO A 30 6.12 14.10 10.80
N GLU A 31 6.57 13.91 12.02
CA GLU A 31 6.75 12.60 12.60
C GLU A 31 5.40 12.06 13.08
N TRP A 32 5.20 10.77 12.93
CA TRP A 32 4.06 10.13 13.57
C TRP A 32 4.35 9.94 15.08
N GLU A 33 3.32 10.09 15.88
CA GLU A 33 3.38 9.88 17.32
C GLU A 33 2.94 8.46 17.68
N GLU A 34 3.58 7.88 18.68
CA GLU A 34 3.11 6.63 19.26
C GLU A 34 1.82 6.89 20.03
N ARG A 35 0.81 6.10 19.73
CA ARG A 35 -0.47 6.09 20.45
C ARG A 35 -0.65 4.74 21.11
N PRO A 36 -1.30 4.69 22.28
CA PRO A 36 -1.67 3.42 22.88
C PRO A 36 -2.56 2.62 21.91
N PRO A 37 -2.43 1.30 21.89
CA PRO A 37 -3.30 0.48 21.05
C PRO A 37 -4.77 0.77 21.32
N ARG A 38 -5.60 0.78 20.28
CA ARG A 38 -7.04 0.91 20.41
C ARG A 38 -7.58 -0.18 21.35
N ALA A 39 -8.46 0.19 22.26
CA ALA A 39 -9.09 -0.76 23.17
C ALA A 39 -9.86 -1.83 22.39
N GLN A 40 -9.93 -3.03 22.95
CA GLN A 40 -10.72 -4.11 22.35
C GLN A 40 -12.19 -3.67 22.20
N PRO A 41 -12.82 -3.97 21.05
CA PRO A 41 -14.20 -3.58 20.81
C PRO A 41 -15.15 -4.22 21.85
N ARG A 42 -16.08 -3.42 22.33
CA ARG A 42 -17.14 -3.93 23.20
C ARG A 42 -18.04 -4.91 22.42
N GLN A 43 -18.53 -5.92 23.09
CA GLN A 43 -19.48 -6.86 22.52
C GLN A 43 -20.88 -6.22 22.50
N VAL A 44 -21.29 -5.78 21.32
CA VAL A 44 -22.57 -5.10 21.10
C VAL A 44 -23.34 -5.76 19.96
N ARG A 45 -24.65 -5.63 20.00
CA ARG A 45 -25.56 -6.02 18.91
C ARG A 45 -25.98 -4.76 18.15
N VAL A 46 -26.23 -4.95 16.87
CA VAL A 46 -26.94 -4.00 16.03
C VAL A 46 -28.27 -4.65 15.68
N ASP A 47 -29.36 -4.13 16.22
CA ASP A 47 -30.69 -4.64 15.94
C ASP A 47 -31.21 -4.12 14.59
N GLU A 48 -32.37 -4.62 14.18
CA GLU A 48 -32.99 -4.30 12.92
C GLU A 48 -33.34 -2.81 12.81
N ASP A 49 -33.97 -2.25 13.86
CA ASP A 49 -34.36 -0.83 13.88
C ASP A 49 -33.15 0.10 13.81
N GLU A 50 -32.09 -0.24 14.52
CA GLU A 50 -30.84 0.51 14.48
C GLU A 50 -30.20 0.48 13.08
N ALA A 51 -30.19 -0.70 12.42
CA ALA A 51 -29.65 -0.84 11.06
C ALA A 51 -30.48 -0.05 10.05
N LEU A 52 -31.80 -0.13 10.15
CA LEU A 52 -32.71 0.61 9.27
C LEU A 52 -32.68 2.11 9.49
N LYS A 53 -32.58 2.56 10.75
CA LYS A 53 -32.41 3.97 11.07
C LYS A 53 -31.08 4.50 10.50
N SER A 54 -29.98 3.77 10.72
CA SER A 54 -28.69 4.15 10.17
C SER A 54 -28.70 4.19 8.64
N LEU A 55 -29.40 3.27 7.98
CA LEU A 55 -29.57 3.28 6.53
C LEU A 55 -30.35 4.53 6.06
N HIS A 56 -31.42 4.87 6.76
CA HIS A 56 -32.22 6.06 6.45
C HIS A 56 -31.38 7.35 6.57
N ASP A 57 -30.64 7.48 7.67
CA ASP A 57 -29.75 8.61 7.91
C ASP A 57 -28.70 8.77 6.80
N LEU A 58 -28.17 7.65 6.28
CA LEU A 58 -27.18 7.64 5.18
C LEU A 58 -27.78 7.95 3.80
N THR A 59 -28.98 7.48 3.54
CA THR A 59 -29.64 7.69 2.23
C THR A 59 -30.28 9.07 2.13
N GLY A 60 -30.66 9.64 3.26
CA GLY A 60 -31.27 10.96 3.37
C GLY A 60 -32.78 10.95 3.19
N GLU A 61 -33.41 12.04 3.65
CA GLU A 61 -34.84 12.28 3.47
C GLU A 61 -35.19 12.39 1.98
N GLY A 62 -36.21 11.70 1.55
CA GLY A 62 -36.67 11.69 0.14
C GLY A 62 -35.99 10.65 -0.77
N ALA A 63 -35.06 9.86 -0.27
CA ALA A 63 -34.52 8.76 -1.03
C ALA A 63 -35.58 7.66 -1.31
N GLU A 64 -35.54 7.08 -2.50
CA GLU A 64 -36.42 5.97 -2.85
C GLU A 64 -36.28 4.81 -1.86
N ARG A 65 -37.41 4.38 -1.31
CA ARG A 65 -37.44 3.23 -0.40
C ARG A 65 -37.29 1.93 -1.18
N ARG A 66 -36.11 1.31 -1.09
CA ARG A 66 -35.77 0.04 -1.75
C ARG A 66 -35.82 -1.10 -0.77
N GLU A 67 -36.83 -1.94 -0.87
CA GLU A 67 -37.02 -3.04 0.08
C GLU A 67 -35.86 -4.04 0.08
N GLY A 68 -35.29 -4.33 -1.09
CA GLY A 68 -34.08 -5.17 -1.21
C GLY A 68 -32.88 -4.63 -0.44
N GLN A 69 -32.66 -3.30 -0.47
CA GLN A 69 -31.59 -2.65 0.30
C GLN A 69 -31.84 -2.71 1.81
N ARG A 70 -33.07 -2.52 2.22
CA ARG A 70 -33.45 -2.60 3.64
C ARG A 70 -33.22 -4.00 4.19
N ARG A 71 -33.75 -5.02 3.48
CA ARG A 71 -33.52 -6.42 3.83
C ARG A 71 -32.05 -6.77 3.89
N TYR A 72 -31.27 -6.30 2.91
CA TYR A 72 -29.82 -6.49 2.90
C TYR A 72 -29.14 -5.87 4.13
N ALA A 73 -29.51 -4.66 4.54
CA ALA A 73 -28.94 -4.00 5.71
C ALA A 73 -29.27 -4.74 7.03
N VAL A 74 -30.50 -5.25 7.17
CA VAL A 74 -30.93 -6.05 8.32
C VAL A 74 -30.14 -7.36 8.40
N GLU A 75 -30.01 -8.08 7.28
CA GLU A 75 -29.23 -9.32 7.25
C GLU A 75 -27.73 -9.05 7.52
N ALA A 76 -27.16 -7.98 6.95
CA ALA A 76 -25.79 -7.58 7.20
C ALA A 76 -25.54 -7.27 8.70
N ALA A 77 -26.49 -6.66 9.39
CA ALA A 77 -26.39 -6.36 10.81
C ALA A 77 -26.16 -7.62 11.69
N LYS A 78 -26.73 -8.77 11.28
CA LYS A 78 -26.57 -10.04 12.01
C LYS A 78 -25.11 -10.51 12.07
N ALA A 79 -24.29 -10.22 11.04
CA ALA A 79 -22.88 -10.57 11.01
C ALA A 79 -22.04 -9.78 12.03
N PHE A 80 -22.52 -8.61 12.47
CA PHE A 80 -21.85 -7.79 13.50
C PHE A 80 -22.16 -8.22 14.93
N ASN A 81 -23.15 -9.08 15.14
CA ASN A 81 -23.50 -9.56 16.47
C ASN A 81 -22.35 -10.30 17.15
N PRO A 82 -22.34 -10.39 18.50
CA PRO A 82 -21.41 -11.23 19.21
C PRO A 82 -21.45 -12.68 18.73
N ARG A 83 -20.30 -13.33 18.70
CA ARG A 83 -20.21 -14.75 18.29
C ARG A 83 -20.96 -15.63 19.27
N ALA A 84 -21.77 -16.56 18.76
CA ALA A 84 -22.45 -17.54 19.58
C ALA A 84 -21.48 -18.60 20.14
N VAL A 85 -20.48 -18.98 19.34
CA VAL A 85 -19.49 -20.01 19.71
C VAL A 85 -18.09 -19.41 19.58
N LYS A 86 -17.25 -19.65 20.59
CA LYS A 86 -15.85 -19.22 20.58
C LYS A 86 -15.09 -19.90 19.43
N GLY A 87 -14.39 -19.10 18.64
CA GLY A 87 -13.60 -19.61 17.49
C GLY A 87 -14.38 -19.70 16.17
N GLN A 88 -15.72 -19.62 16.19
CA GLN A 88 -16.53 -19.60 14.96
C GLN A 88 -16.90 -18.16 14.58
N PRO A 89 -16.56 -17.69 13.37
CA PRO A 89 -16.99 -16.37 12.91
C PRO A 89 -18.47 -16.38 12.54
N ASN A 90 -19.17 -15.26 12.82
CA ASN A 90 -20.44 -15.02 12.14
C ASN A 90 -20.10 -14.64 10.69
N MET A 91 -20.70 -15.33 9.74
CA MET A 91 -20.48 -15.11 8.31
C MET A 91 -21.81 -14.94 7.60
N LEU A 92 -21.93 -13.89 6.80
CA LEU A 92 -23.03 -13.69 5.88
C LEU A 92 -22.50 -13.75 4.45
N LEU A 93 -23.08 -14.60 3.64
CA LEU A 93 -22.95 -14.58 2.18
C LEU A 93 -24.22 -13.97 1.62
N ALA A 94 -24.10 -12.83 0.95
CA ALA A 94 -25.23 -12.11 0.41
C ALA A 94 -25.02 -11.83 -1.08
N GLU A 95 -25.90 -12.36 -1.91
CA GLU A 95 -25.97 -12.02 -3.31
C GLU A 95 -27.01 -10.90 -3.51
N ALA A 96 -26.59 -9.83 -4.14
CA ALA A 96 -27.45 -8.69 -4.41
C ALA A 96 -27.15 -8.13 -5.81
N GLY A 97 -28.18 -7.95 -6.60
CA GLY A 97 -28.07 -7.43 -7.97
C GLY A 97 -27.48 -6.02 -8.04
N THR A 98 -27.10 -5.62 -9.24
CA THR A 98 -26.63 -4.25 -9.49
C THR A 98 -27.74 -3.23 -9.22
N GLY A 99 -27.39 -2.07 -8.65
CA GLY A 99 -28.34 -0.99 -8.41
C GLY A 99 -29.19 -1.10 -7.13
N ILE A 100 -29.12 -2.19 -6.37
CA ILE A 100 -29.83 -2.33 -5.08
C ILE A 100 -29.31 -1.34 -4.02
N GLY A 101 -28.08 -0.85 -4.17
CA GLY A 101 -27.45 0.03 -3.17
C GLY A 101 -26.73 -0.76 -2.07
N LYS A 102 -26.03 -1.83 -2.46
CA LYS A 102 -25.22 -2.71 -1.56
C LYS A 102 -24.37 -1.92 -0.59
N THR A 103 -23.65 -0.94 -1.09
CA THR A 103 -22.68 -0.16 -0.28
C THR A 103 -23.33 0.48 0.93
N MET A 104 -24.43 1.20 0.74
CA MET A 104 -25.17 1.79 1.86
C MET A 104 -25.77 0.73 2.78
N GLY A 105 -26.21 -0.40 2.20
CA GLY A 105 -26.79 -1.52 2.94
C GLY A 105 -25.81 -2.15 3.94
N TYR A 106 -24.51 -2.29 3.62
CA TYR A 106 -23.54 -2.80 4.58
C TYR A 106 -22.84 -1.69 5.39
N LEU A 107 -22.71 -0.47 4.85
CA LEU A 107 -22.14 0.66 5.59
C LEU A 107 -23.00 1.05 6.80
N ALA A 108 -24.31 1.01 6.68
CA ALA A 108 -25.23 1.38 7.75
C ALA A 108 -25.00 0.57 9.04
N PRO A 109 -25.10 -0.77 9.04
CA PRO A 109 -24.83 -1.56 10.24
C PRO A 109 -23.35 -1.52 10.66
N ALA A 110 -22.41 -1.38 9.71
CA ALA A 110 -20.98 -1.27 10.02
C ALA A 110 -20.67 -0.02 10.84
N ALA A 111 -21.14 1.14 10.39
CA ALA A 111 -20.96 2.41 11.09
C ALA A 111 -21.63 2.39 12.48
N LYS A 112 -22.84 1.85 12.56
CA LYS A 112 -23.57 1.72 13.83
C LYS A 112 -22.81 0.83 14.81
N TRP A 113 -22.31 -0.32 14.34
CA TRP A 113 -21.51 -1.21 15.17
C TRP A 113 -20.22 -0.54 15.65
N SER A 114 -19.49 0.12 14.75
CA SER A 114 -18.25 0.85 15.09
C SER A 114 -18.49 1.88 16.18
N ALA A 115 -19.51 2.72 16.03
CA ALA A 115 -19.90 3.73 17.00
C ALA A 115 -20.26 3.15 18.38
N LYS A 116 -20.98 2.01 18.41
CA LYS A 116 -21.39 1.35 19.68
C LYS A 116 -20.25 0.59 20.34
N SER A 117 -19.45 -0.12 19.54
CA SER A 117 -18.42 -1.02 20.05
C SER A 117 -17.09 -0.32 20.36
N GLY A 118 -16.83 0.81 19.70
CA GLY A 118 -15.51 1.42 19.66
C GLY A 118 -14.52 0.66 18.78
N GLY A 119 -14.95 -0.28 17.93
CA GLY A 119 -14.10 -1.07 17.05
C GLY A 119 -14.03 -0.55 15.63
N GLY A 120 -13.01 -0.95 14.86
CA GLY A 120 -12.88 -0.65 13.44
C GLY A 120 -13.45 -1.75 12.55
N VAL A 121 -14.01 -1.35 11.41
CA VAL A 121 -14.50 -2.26 10.36
C VAL A 121 -13.63 -2.10 9.13
N TRP A 122 -13.13 -3.21 8.60
CA TRP A 122 -12.42 -3.23 7.35
C TRP A 122 -13.34 -3.60 6.20
N ILE A 123 -13.37 -2.75 5.17
CA ILE A 123 -14.14 -2.96 3.95
C ILE A 123 -13.15 -3.18 2.81
N SER A 124 -13.20 -4.37 2.26
CA SER A 124 -12.31 -4.81 1.20
C SER A 124 -13.05 -4.86 -0.13
N THR A 125 -12.46 -4.31 -1.16
CA THR A 125 -12.99 -4.35 -2.53
C THR A 125 -11.90 -4.74 -3.53
N PHE A 126 -12.28 -5.08 -4.76
CA PHE A 126 -11.33 -5.65 -5.72
C PHE A 126 -10.43 -4.59 -6.36
N THR A 127 -10.98 -3.47 -6.83
CA THR A 127 -10.23 -2.49 -7.62
C THR A 127 -10.02 -1.16 -6.92
N LYS A 128 -8.98 -0.41 -7.35
CA LYS A 128 -8.72 0.96 -6.88
C LYS A 128 -9.84 1.95 -7.24
N ASN A 129 -10.57 1.70 -8.33
CA ASN A 129 -11.71 2.53 -8.71
C ASN A 129 -12.89 2.33 -7.75
N LEU A 130 -13.18 1.08 -7.39
CA LEU A 130 -14.18 0.75 -6.38
C LEU A 130 -13.79 1.31 -5.01
N GLN A 131 -12.50 1.30 -4.64
CA GLN A 131 -12.03 1.97 -3.43
C GLN A 131 -12.37 3.46 -3.42
N ARG A 132 -12.15 4.19 -4.55
CA ARG A 132 -12.49 5.62 -4.65
C ARG A 132 -14.00 5.87 -4.55
N GLN A 133 -14.79 5.03 -5.20
CA GLN A 133 -16.25 5.09 -5.10
C GLN A 133 -16.69 4.91 -3.65
N LEU A 134 -16.18 3.89 -2.98
CA LEU A 134 -16.47 3.59 -1.58
C LEU A 134 -16.07 4.76 -0.65
N VAL A 135 -14.92 5.40 -0.90
CA VAL A 135 -14.51 6.63 -0.19
C VAL A 135 -15.56 7.73 -0.33
N GLY A 136 -16.05 7.97 -1.56
CA GLY A 136 -17.11 8.96 -1.81
C GLY A 136 -18.41 8.64 -1.08
N GLU A 137 -18.78 7.36 -1.00
CA GLU A 137 -19.98 6.92 -0.29
C GLU A 137 -19.82 7.01 1.23
N THR A 138 -18.63 6.71 1.77
CA THR A 138 -18.35 6.84 3.21
C THR A 138 -18.29 8.30 3.69
N GLN A 139 -18.12 9.29 2.80
CA GLN A 139 -18.21 10.70 3.17
C GLN A 139 -19.59 11.10 3.71
N ARG A 140 -20.65 10.36 3.35
CA ARG A 140 -22.00 10.58 3.91
C ARG A 140 -22.09 10.22 5.39
N LEU A 141 -21.25 9.29 5.88
CA LEU A 141 -21.17 8.97 7.31
C LEU A 141 -20.56 10.09 8.15
N TYR A 142 -19.57 10.78 7.57
CA TYR A 142 -18.82 11.82 8.24
C TYR A 142 -18.73 13.05 7.34
N PRO A 143 -19.75 13.93 7.34
CA PRO A 143 -19.79 15.12 6.47
C PRO A 143 -18.67 16.12 6.76
N ASP A 144 -18.21 16.20 8.01
CA ASP A 144 -17.06 17.03 8.38
C ASP A 144 -15.76 16.42 7.84
N PRO A 145 -15.02 17.13 6.96
CA PRO A 145 -13.78 16.64 6.39
C PRO A 145 -12.68 16.35 7.42
N ALA A 146 -12.69 16.97 8.59
CA ALA A 146 -11.71 16.69 9.65
C ALA A 146 -12.03 15.37 10.33
N VAL A 147 -13.28 15.17 10.72
CA VAL A 147 -13.78 13.92 11.29
C VAL A 147 -13.63 12.77 10.30
N PHE A 148 -13.99 12.99 9.02
CA PHE A 148 -13.83 11.97 7.99
C PHE A 148 -12.40 11.46 7.90
N ARG A 149 -11.41 12.35 7.89
CA ARG A 149 -9.98 11.98 7.80
C ARG A 149 -9.47 11.19 8.99
N GLU A 150 -10.05 11.39 10.15
CA GLU A 150 -9.72 10.65 11.36
C GLU A 150 -10.39 9.26 11.36
N LYS A 151 -11.65 9.21 10.94
CA LYS A 151 -12.52 8.03 11.05
C LYS A 151 -12.42 7.06 9.87
N VAL A 152 -12.03 7.54 8.69
CA VAL A 152 -11.96 6.75 7.45
C VAL A 152 -10.55 6.76 6.88
N VAL A 153 -9.94 5.59 6.76
CA VAL A 153 -8.59 5.45 6.23
C VAL A 153 -8.59 4.51 5.02
N VAL A 154 -8.00 4.98 3.92
CA VAL A 154 -7.72 4.12 2.76
C VAL A 154 -6.36 3.47 2.94
N ARG A 155 -6.36 2.16 3.08
CA ARG A 155 -5.13 1.38 3.21
C ARG A 155 -4.80 0.69 1.89
N LYS A 156 -3.59 0.94 1.39
CA LYS A 156 -3.07 0.33 0.16
C LYS A 156 -1.82 -0.50 0.44
N GLY A 157 -1.42 -1.32 -0.51
CA GLY A 157 -0.14 -2.01 -0.45
C GLY A 157 1.03 -1.01 -0.44
N ARG A 158 2.15 -1.41 0.12
CA ARG A 158 3.35 -0.59 0.33
C ARG A 158 3.88 0.01 -0.97
N GLU A 159 3.75 -0.72 -2.07
CA GLU A 159 4.15 -0.33 -3.42
C GLU A 159 3.37 0.86 -4.01
N ASN A 160 2.33 1.31 -3.32
CA ASN A 160 1.55 2.48 -3.74
C ASN A 160 2.01 3.78 -3.07
N TYR A 161 2.87 3.69 -2.06
CA TYR A 161 3.32 4.86 -1.30
C TYR A 161 4.74 5.27 -1.68
N LEU A 162 5.00 6.57 -1.53
CA LEU A 162 6.35 7.11 -1.63
C LEU A 162 7.25 6.52 -0.52
N CYS A 163 8.37 5.93 -0.92
CA CYS A 163 9.44 5.56 -0.01
C CYS A 163 10.42 6.73 0.14
N LEU A 164 10.51 7.28 1.33
CA LEU A 164 11.39 8.43 1.60
C LEU A 164 12.87 8.08 1.45
N LEU A 165 13.25 6.84 1.75
CA LEU A 165 14.61 6.35 1.56
C LEU A 165 14.97 6.26 0.07
N ASN A 166 14.07 5.73 -0.75
CA ASN A 166 14.26 5.69 -2.20
C ASN A 166 14.29 7.09 -2.82
N LEU A 167 13.50 8.02 -2.28
CA LEU A 167 13.52 9.42 -2.71
C LEU A 167 14.85 10.09 -2.34
N GLU A 168 15.37 9.87 -1.12
CA GLU A 168 16.66 10.39 -0.69
C GLU A 168 17.79 9.88 -1.58
N ASP A 169 17.86 8.57 -1.81
CA ASP A 169 18.82 7.97 -2.73
C ASP A 169 18.75 8.57 -4.15
N ALA A 170 17.53 8.82 -4.63
CA ALA A 170 17.32 9.44 -5.94
C ALA A 170 17.81 10.90 -5.99
N LEU A 171 17.63 11.66 -4.91
CA LEU A 171 18.07 13.06 -4.79
C LEU A 171 19.59 13.18 -4.59
N GLN A 172 20.22 12.22 -3.94
CA GLN A 172 21.66 12.15 -3.70
C GLN A 172 22.48 11.67 -4.93
N GLY A 173 21.87 11.63 -6.10
CA GLY A 173 22.54 11.26 -7.35
C GLY A 173 22.21 9.87 -7.87
N GLY A 174 21.33 9.12 -7.23
CA GLY A 174 20.81 7.85 -7.72
C GLY A 174 20.04 7.97 -9.03
N PHE A 175 19.44 9.14 -9.28
CA PHE A 175 18.76 9.46 -10.53
C PHE A 175 19.55 10.49 -11.33
N GLN A 176 19.65 10.30 -12.64
CA GLN A 176 20.33 11.21 -13.55
C GLN A 176 19.42 11.66 -14.69
N GLY A 177 19.74 12.78 -15.32
CA GLY A 177 19.03 13.32 -16.46
C GLY A 177 17.55 13.56 -16.14
N ARG A 178 16.65 13.00 -16.95
CA ARG A 178 15.20 13.16 -16.80
C ARG A 178 14.66 12.58 -15.49
N ALA A 179 15.24 11.48 -15.00
CA ALA A 179 14.84 10.88 -13.74
C ALA A 179 15.17 11.79 -12.53
N ALA A 180 16.27 12.54 -12.58
CA ALA A 180 16.59 13.51 -11.53
C ALA A 180 15.55 14.65 -11.48
N VAL A 181 15.01 15.06 -12.61
CA VAL A 181 13.90 16.05 -12.64
C VAL A 181 12.65 15.47 -11.98
N LEU A 182 12.32 14.20 -12.24
CA LEU A 182 11.21 13.52 -11.55
C LEU A 182 11.41 13.50 -10.05
N ALA A 183 12.59 13.11 -9.56
CA ALA A 183 12.89 13.07 -8.12
C ALA A 183 12.68 14.45 -7.47
N GLN A 184 13.12 15.53 -8.10
CA GLN A 184 12.92 16.91 -7.63
C GLN A 184 11.43 17.31 -7.59
N LEU A 185 10.65 16.93 -8.60
CA LEU A 185 9.21 17.21 -8.65
C LEU A 185 8.46 16.43 -7.59
N VAL A 186 8.81 15.15 -7.39
CA VAL A 186 8.23 14.31 -6.34
C VAL A 186 8.63 14.82 -4.95
N ALA A 187 9.86 15.28 -4.75
CA ALA A 187 10.29 15.88 -3.49
C ALA A 187 9.47 17.14 -3.14
N ARG A 188 9.17 17.97 -4.12
CA ARG A 188 8.29 19.14 -3.91
C ARG A 188 6.86 18.74 -3.57
N TRP A 189 6.32 17.75 -4.26
CA TRP A 189 5.00 17.20 -3.94
C TRP A 189 4.98 16.56 -2.54
N ALA A 190 6.01 15.80 -2.19
CA ALA A 190 6.12 15.12 -0.90
C ALA A 190 6.07 16.07 0.30
N ALA A 191 6.52 17.33 0.13
CA ALA A 191 6.43 18.35 1.17
C ALA A 191 4.99 18.81 1.50
N PHE A 192 4.02 18.50 0.64
CA PHE A 192 2.62 18.98 0.75
C PHE A 192 1.60 17.85 0.74
N THR A 193 1.97 16.66 0.26
CA THR A 193 1.07 15.50 0.29
C THR A 193 0.77 15.07 1.73
N ARG A 194 -0.45 14.60 1.94
CA ARG A 194 -0.91 14.13 3.26
C ARG A 194 -0.62 12.66 3.49
N ASP A 195 -0.82 11.86 2.45
CA ASP A 195 -0.79 10.40 2.52
C ASP A 195 0.39 9.75 1.80
N GLY A 196 1.09 10.50 0.95
CA GLY A 196 2.19 9.97 0.15
C GLY A 196 1.77 8.94 -0.90
N ASP A 197 0.48 8.89 -1.25
CA ASP A 197 -0.05 7.93 -2.22
C ASP A 197 0.36 8.32 -3.65
N MET A 198 1.25 7.53 -4.23
CA MET A 198 1.76 7.69 -5.59
C MET A 198 0.79 7.21 -6.67
N ILE A 199 -0.30 6.51 -6.28
CA ILE A 199 -1.23 5.86 -7.21
C ILE A 199 -2.67 6.13 -6.81
N GLY A 200 -3.21 7.23 -7.30
CA GLY A 200 -4.61 7.61 -7.08
C GLY A 200 -4.86 8.47 -5.86
N GLY A 201 -3.79 8.99 -5.23
CA GLY A 201 -3.83 10.08 -4.27
C GLY A 201 -3.78 11.45 -4.95
N ASP A 202 -3.14 12.40 -4.29
CA ASP A 202 -2.97 13.77 -4.76
C ASP A 202 -1.75 14.00 -5.68
N LEU A 203 -1.02 12.92 -6.02
CA LEU A 203 0.08 13.01 -7.00
C LEU A 203 -0.48 13.42 -8.37
N PRO A 204 0.04 14.49 -8.99
CA PRO A 204 -0.43 14.92 -10.29
C PRO A 204 -0.28 13.82 -11.36
N GLY A 205 -1.41 13.40 -11.97
CA GLY A 205 -1.45 12.28 -12.93
C GLY A 205 -0.53 12.49 -14.15
N TRP A 206 -0.30 13.74 -14.57
CA TRP A 206 0.61 14.06 -15.65
C TRP A 206 2.07 13.68 -15.39
N LEU A 207 2.50 13.60 -14.11
CA LEU A 207 3.85 13.13 -13.76
C LEU A 207 4.07 11.68 -14.21
N VAL A 208 3.09 10.81 -13.96
CA VAL A 208 3.16 9.39 -14.36
C VAL A 208 3.23 9.26 -15.87
N THR A 209 2.44 10.05 -16.60
CA THR A 209 2.42 10.07 -18.07
C THR A 209 3.73 10.59 -18.64
N LEU A 210 4.24 11.70 -18.10
CA LEU A 210 5.45 12.36 -18.61
C LEU A 210 6.72 11.54 -18.37
N PHE A 211 6.86 10.91 -17.20
CA PHE A 211 8.09 10.22 -16.79
C PHE A 211 8.02 8.69 -16.93
N ARG A 212 6.94 8.17 -17.47
CA ARG A 212 6.60 6.76 -17.55
C ARG A 212 6.43 6.12 -16.16
N ARG A 213 5.59 5.11 -16.09
CA ARG A 213 5.26 4.41 -14.83
C ARG A 213 6.50 3.87 -14.11
N ASN A 214 7.47 3.32 -14.84
CA ASN A 214 8.69 2.76 -14.25
C ASN A 214 9.53 3.80 -13.49
N GLY A 215 9.50 5.08 -13.88
CA GLY A 215 10.19 6.14 -13.16
C GLY A 215 9.54 6.44 -11.81
N THR A 216 8.21 6.50 -11.75
CA THR A 216 7.47 6.78 -10.52
C THR A 216 7.49 5.59 -9.56
N THR A 217 7.36 4.36 -10.07
CA THR A 217 7.43 3.14 -9.24
C THR A 217 8.81 2.89 -8.64
N ALA A 218 9.86 3.48 -9.21
CA ALA A 218 11.20 3.44 -8.63
C ALA A 218 11.33 4.20 -7.30
N LEU A 219 10.40 5.10 -7.02
CA LEU A 219 10.34 5.88 -5.78
C LEU A 219 9.39 5.28 -4.74
N THR A 220 8.70 4.19 -5.06
CA THR A 220 7.81 3.48 -4.12
C THR A 220 8.55 2.37 -3.39
N ASP A 221 7.95 1.87 -2.30
CA ASP A 221 8.47 0.69 -1.61
C ASP A 221 8.07 -0.59 -2.36
N ARG A 222 9.06 -1.39 -2.72
CA ARG A 222 8.86 -2.69 -3.36
C ARG A 222 8.96 -3.81 -2.33
N ARG A 223 8.50 -5.00 -2.69
CA ARG A 223 8.60 -6.18 -1.83
C ARG A 223 10.04 -6.40 -1.37
N GLY A 224 10.23 -6.48 -0.04
CA GLY A 224 11.51 -6.81 0.57
C GLY A 224 12.55 -5.69 0.63
N GLU A 225 12.29 -4.50 0.06
CA GLU A 225 13.25 -3.40 0.09
C GLU A 225 13.25 -2.60 1.41
N CYS A 226 12.17 -2.68 2.20
CA CYS A 226 12.03 -1.90 3.42
C CYS A 226 12.82 -2.49 4.59
N VAL A 227 13.59 -1.64 5.25
CA VAL A 227 14.35 -1.98 6.45
C VAL A 227 13.63 -1.60 7.75
N TYR A 228 12.35 -1.27 7.68
CA TYR A 228 11.47 -0.96 8.81
C TYR A 228 12.09 0.03 9.82
N ALA A 229 12.18 -0.36 11.09
CA ALA A 229 12.72 0.47 12.16
C ALA A 229 14.20 0.90 11.96
N GLY A 230 14.96 0.18 11.13
CA GLY A 230 16.30 0.58 10.71
C GLY A 230 16.34 1.71 9.68
N CYS A 231 15.18 2.19 9.19
CA CYS A 231 15.12 3.28 8.23
C CYS A 231 15.29 4.64 8.92
N PRO A 232 16.18 5.53 8.46
CA PRO A 232 16.34 6.88 9.04
C PRO A 232 15.08 7.74 8.93
N HIS A 233 14.16 7.39 8.01
CA HIS A 233 12.88 8.05 7.80
C HIS A 233 11.70 7.34 8.45
N TYR A 234 11.92 6.34 9.30
CA TYR A 234 10.85 5.51 9.87
C TYR A 234 9.74 6.33 10.50
N ARG A 235 10.09 7.29 11.36
CA ARG A 235 9.11 8.16 12.04
C ARG A 235 8.35 9.12 11.12
N LYS A 236 8.83 9.33 9.89
CA LYS A 236 8.21 10.19 8.85
C LYS A 236 7.55 9.38 7.74
N CYS A 237 7.68 8.06 7.79
CA CYS A 237 7.25 7.15 6.74
C CYS A 237 5.73 7.22 6.50
N PHE A 238 5.33 7.45 5.27
CA PHE A 238 3.91 7.49 4.88
C PHE A 238 3.22 6.14 5.05
N ILE A 239 3.94 5.05 4.79
CA ILE A 239 3.42 3.68 4.94
C ILE A 239 3.11 3.39 6.40
N GLU A 240 4.03 3.71 7.31
CA GLU A 240 3.84 3.52 8.74
C GLU A 240 2.73 4.41 9.29
N ARG A 241 2.64 5.65 8.80
CA ARG A 241 1.56 6.57 9.15
C ARG A 241 0.20 6.01 8.74
N ALA A 242 0.07 5.50 7.50
CA ALA A 242 -1.16 4.86 7.03
C ALA A 242 -1.48 3.59 7.82
N ALA A 243 -0.46 2.81 8.21
CA ALA A 243 -0.62 1.62 9.03
C ALA A 243 -1.21 1.95 10.40
N ARG A 244 -0.64 2.94 11.08
CA ARG A 244 -1.07 3.39 12.41
C ARG A 244 -2.46 4.04 12.36
N ALA A 245 -2.69 4.92 11.39
CA ALA A 245 -4.00 5.53 11.19
C ALA A 245 -5.10 4.47 10.97
N SER A 246 -4.79 3.36 10.28
CA SER A 246 -5.75 2.29 10.07
C SER A 246 -6.07 1.48 11.34
N ALA A 247 -5.21 1.50 12.36
CA ALA A 247 -5.49 0.85 13.64
C ALA A 247 -6.53 1.63 14.47
N ASP A 248 -6.54 2.96 14.32
CA ASP A 248 -7.41 3.87 15.07
C ASP A 248 -8.72 4.21 14.32
N ALA A 249 -8.80 3.94 13.01
CA ALA A 249 -9.93 4.30 12.18
C ALA A 249 -11.18 3.46 12.49
N ASP A 250 -12.36 4.07 12.34
CA ASP A 250 -13.65 3.39 12.44
C ASP A 250 -13.94 2.57 11.18
N ILE A 251 -13.52 3.08 10.01
CA ILE A 251 -13.65 2.38 8.73
C ILE A 251 -12.30 2.39 8.01
N VAL A 252 -11.83 1.20 7.66
CA VAL A 252 -10.63 1.02 6.83
C VAL A 252 -11.03 0.45 5.47
N ILE A 253 -10.73 1.18 4.41
CA ILE A 253 -10.99 0.74 3.03
C ILE A 253 -9.70 0.15 2.47
N ALA A 254 -9.75 -1.10 2.05
CA ALA A 254 -8.61 -1.85 1.52
C ALA A 254 -8.96 -2.58 0.20
N ASN A 255 -7.98 -3.20 -0.44
CA ASN A 255 -8.24 -4.20 -1.47
C ASN A 255 -8.09 -5.62 -0.91
N HIS A 256 -8.68 -6.60 -1.61
CA HIS A 256 -8.63 -8.01 -1.20
C HIS A 256 -7.19 -8.51 -1.00
N ALA A 257 -6.28 -8.17 -1.90
CA ALA A 257 -4.88 -8.56 -1.79
C ALA A 257 -4.22 -8.10 -0.49
N LEU A 258 -4.47 -6.85 -0.05
CA LEU A 258 -3.92 -6.34 1.21
C LEU A 258 -4.49 -7.07 2.43
N VAL A 259 -5.80 -7.38 2.40
CA VAL A 259 -6.45 -8.15 3.48
C VAL A 259 -5.85 -9.55 3.56
N MET A 260 -5.60 -10.21 2.41
CA MET A 260 -4.95 -11.52 2.38
C MET A 260 -3.49 -11.47 2.86
N VAL A 261 -2.74 -10.43 2.48
CA VAL A 261 -1.37 -10.20 3.03
C VAL A 261 -1.39 -10.07 4.55
N ASN A 262 -2.34 -9.30 5.09
CA ASN A 262 -2.48 -9.15 6.54
C ASN A 262 -2.90 -10.46 7.20
N ALA A 263 -3.82 -11.22 6.60
CA ALA A 263 -4.25 -12.52 7.11
C ALA A 263 -3.09 -13.53 7.15
N ALA A 264 -2.23 -13.55 6.12
CA ALA A 264 -1.06 -14.42 6.06
C ALA A 264 0.00 -14.08 7.13
N ARG A 265 0.16 -12.78 7.43
CA ARG A 265 1.16 -12.30 8.42
C ARG A 265 0.63 -12.28 9.86
N GLY A 266 -0.67 -12.27 10.06
CA GLY A 266 -1.28 -11.65 11.24
C GLY A 266 -1.91 -12.55 12.26
N ARG A 267 -1.59 -13.85 12.33
CA ARG A 267 -2.05 -14.65 13.48
C ARG A 267 -1.47 -14.20 14.83
N GLU A 268 -0.41 -13.40 14.80
CA GLU A 268 0.32 -12.93 16.00
C GLU A 268 0.05 -11.45 16.35
N GLN A 269 -0.68 -10.70 15.53
CA GLN A 269 -0.90 -9.27 15.78
C GLN A 269 -2.19 -9.03 16.58
N ALA A 270 -2.03 -8.48 17.77
CA ALA A 270 -3.14 -8.05 18.65
C ALA A 270 -4.11 -7.03 18.00
N SER A 271 -3.72 -6.42 16.89
CA SER A 271 -4.49 -5.42 16.14
C SER A 271 -5.20 -5.96 14.88
N ALA A 272 -5.35 -7.28 14.75
CA ALA A 272 -6.06 -7.87 13.61
C ALA A 272 -7.53 -7.39 13.56
N PRO A 273 -8.05 -7.03 12.37
CA PRO A 273 -9.43 -6.60 12.26
C PRO A 273 -10.40 -7.71 12.63
N THR A 274 -11.39 -7.38 13.46
CA THR A 274 -12.40 -8.34 13.93
C THR A 274 -13.68 -8.32 13.12
N ARG A 275 -13.85 -7.34 12.25
CA ARG A 275 -15.01 -7.18 11.36
C ARG A 275 -14.51 -6.85 9.97
N LEU A 276 -14.89 -7.71 9.02
CA LEU A 276 -14.47 -7.65 7.62
C LEU A 276 -15.70 -7.69 6.73
N ILE A 277 -15.74 -6.82 5.74
CA ILE A 277 -16.72 -6.81 4.65
C ILE A 277 -15.94 -7.00 3.35
N PHE A 278 -16.31 -7.98 2.56
CA PHE A 278 -15.74 -8.21 1.25
C PHE A 278 -16.77 -7.83 0.18
N ASP A 279 -16.61 -6.63 -0.38
CA ASP A 279 -17.42 -6.17 -1.51
C ASP A 279 -16.87 -6.75 -2.80
N GLU A 280 -17.74 -7.25 -3.69
CA GLU A 280 -17.37 -8.09 -4.84
C GLU A 280 -16.56 -9.34 -4.40
N GLY A 281 -17.07 -10.04 -3.39
CA GLY A 281 -16.41 -11.15 -2.72
C GLY A 281 -16.01 -12.34 -3.61
N HIS A 282 -16.57 -12.45 -4.82
CA HIS A 282 -16.18 -13.47 -5.79
C HIS A 282 -14.72 -13.35 -6.26
N HIS A 283 -14.11 -12.15 -6.16
CA HIS A 283 -12.69 -11.94 -6.44
C HIS A 283 -11.75 -12.28 -5.27
N LEU A 284 -12.31 -12.68 -4.12
CA LEU A 284 -11.50 -13.01 -2.95
C LEU A 284 -10.62 -14.24 -3.18
N PHE A 285 -11.12 -15.21 -3.93
CA PHE A 285 -10.38 -16.43 -4.24
C PHE A 285 -9.13 -16.15 -5.07
N ASP A 286 -9.23 -15.33 -6.10
CA ASP A 286 -8.09 -14.92 -6.93
C ASP A 286 -7.04 -14.17 -6.09
N ALA A 287 -7.46 -13.33 -5.16
CA ALA A 287 -6.58 -12.62 -4.25
C ALA A 287 -5.89 -13.55 -3.26
N ALA A 288 -6.59 -14.57 -2.77
CA ALA A 288 -6.04 -15.59 -1.89
C ALA A 288 -5.03 -16.47 -2.63
N ASP A 289 -5.38 -16.99 -3.79
CA ASP A 289 -4.48 -17.80 -4.62
C ASP A 289 -3.19 -17.02 -4.94
N SER A 290 -3.31 -15.78 -5.38
CA SER A 290 -2.15 -14.92 -5.66
C SER A 290 -1.28 -14.67 -4.43
N MET A 291 -1.86 -14.59 -3.23
CA MET A 291 -1.11 -14.33 -2.00
C MET A 291 -0.42 -15.58 -1.45
N PHE A 292 -1.10 -16.73 -1.51
CA PHE A 292 -0.59 -17.98 -0.96
C PHE A 292 0.18 -18.83 -1.98
N ALA A 293 0.20 -18.43 -3.26
CA ALA A 293 1.01 -19.06 -4.27
C ALA A 293 2.51 -18.84 -3.99
N ALA A 294 3.28 -19.90 -4.11
CA ALA A 294 4.73 -19.81 -4.16
C ALA A 294 5.14 -19.59 -5.63
N ALA A 295 5.54 -18.38 -5.97
CA ALA A 295 6.00 -18.03 -7.30
C ALA A 295 7.36 -17.33 -7.23
N LEU A 296 8.25 -17.67 -8.15
CA LEU A 296 9.53 -16.99 -8.32
C LEU A 296 9.75 -16.73 -9.82
N THR A 297 9.45 -15.50 -10.23
CA THR A 297 9.64 -15.08 -11.62
C THR A 297 11.09 -14.63 -11.86
N GLY A 298 11.53 -14.65 -13.12
CA GLY A 298 12.85 -14.12 -13.50
C GLY A 298 13.03 -12.65 -13.15
N GLN A 299 11.95 -11.85 -13.19
CA GLN A 299 11.98 -10.45 -12.78
C GLN A 299 12.13 -10.31 -11.25
N GLU A 300 11.46 -11.14 -10.48
CA GLU A 300 11.56 -11.12 -9.01
C GLU A 300 12.96 -11.56 -8.55
N THR A 301 13.57 -12.54 -9.21
CA THR A 301 14.95 -12.96 -8.88
C THR A 301 15.98 -11.87 -9.14
N ILE A 302 15.86 -11.13 -10.26
CA ILE A 302 16.70 -9.97 -10.55
C ILE A 302 16.50 -8.87 -9.50
N GLU A 303 15.26 -8.58 -9.15
CA GLU A 303 14.96 -7.55 -8.16
C GLU A 303 15.47 -7.95 -6.77
N LEU A 304 15.30 -9.21 -6.36
CA LEU A 304 15.82 -9.74 -5.10
C LEU A 304 17.35 -9.64 -5.05
N ARG A 305 18.05 -10.08 -6.12
CA ARG A 305 19.50 -9.95 -6.23
C ARG A 305 19.94 -8.49 -6.09
N ARG A 306 19.29 -7.60 -6.83
CA ARG A 306 19.60 -6.16 -6.82
C ARG A 306 19.35 -5.54 -5.45
N TRP A 307 18.30 -5.98 -4.76
CA TRP A 307 17.99 -5.51 -3.42
C TRP A 307 19.04 -5.95 -2.39
N ILE A 308 19.52 -7.20 -2.46
CA ILE A 308 20.49 -7.72 -1.50
C ILE A 308 21.90 -7.24 -1.83
N VAL A 309 22.36 -7.48 -3.07
CA VAL A 309 23.72 -7.17 -3.51
C VAL A 309 23.94 -5.67 -3.73
N GLY A 310 22.91 -4.97 -4.17
CA GLY A 310 23.00 -3.58 -4.63
C GLY A 310 23.22 -3.46 -6.14
N PRO A 311 23.51 -2.24 -6.62
CA PRO A 311 23.71 -1.99 -8.04
C PRO A 311 25.02 -2.62 -8.54
N GLU A 312 24.94 -3.33 -9.64
CA GLU A 312 26.06 -3.98 -10.32
C GLU A 312 26.38 -3.28 -11.65
N GLY A 313 27.64 -3.37 -12.11
CA GLY A 313 28.08 -2.84 -13.40
C GLY A 313 27.98 -1.32 -13.53
N LYS A 314 27.56 -0.85 -14.71
CA LYS A 314 27.41 0.60 -15.02
C LYS A 314 26.30 1.30 -14.22
N ALA A 315 25.49 0.54 -13.50
CA ALA A 315 24.42 1.06 -12.63
C ALA A 315 24.89 1.38 -11.20
N ARG A 316 26.20 1.28 -10.91
CA ARG A 316 26.78 1.64 -9.62
C ARG A 316 26.33 3.04 -9.18
N GLY A 317 25.86 3.17 -7.95
CA GLY A 317 25.45 4.43 -7.34
C GLY A 317 23.95 4.77 -7.43
N ARG A 318 23.12 3.94 -8.06
CA ARG A 318 21.69 4.24 -8.23
C ARG A 318 20.78 3.74 -7.11
N ARG A 319 21.20 2.72 -6.36
CA ARG A 319 20.45 2.18 -5.21
C ARG A 319 21.43 1.51 -4.26
N ARG A 320 21.13 1.60 -2.95
CA ARG A 320 21.92 0.91 -1.93
C ARG A 320 21.42 -0.52 -1.77
N GLY A 321 22.31 -1.50 -1.75
CA GLY A 321 22.00 -2.88 -1.37
C GLY A 321 21.71 -3.01 0.13
N LEU A 322 21.28 -4.22 0.56
CA LEU A 322 20.90 -4.50 1.95
C LEU A 322 22.00 -4.11 2.95
N ALA A 323 23.25 -4.51 2.70
CA ALA A 323 24.37 -4.18 3.58
C ALA A 323 24.56 -2.67 3.80
N ALA A 324 24.42 -1.87 2.72
CA ALA A 324 24.54 -0.41 2.84
C ALA A 324 23.32 0.25 3.48
N ARG A 325 22.16 -0.36 3.40
CA ARG A 325 20.93 0.13 4.05
C ARG A 325 20.91 -0.16 5.55
N LEU A 326 21.57 -1.23 5.97
CA LEU A 326 21.65 -1.69 7.35
C LEU A 326 23.04 -1.44 7.97
N ALA A 327 23.84 -0.55 7.38
CA ALA A 327 25.20 -0.28 7.87
C ALA A 327 25.21 0.14 9.34
N ASP A 328 24.24 0.96 9.77
CA ASP A 328 24.14 1.39 11.17
C ASP A 328 23.83 0.20 12.09
N VAL A 329 22.96 -0.73 11.67
CA VAL A 329 22.65 -1.95 12.45
C VAL A 329 23.87 -2.84 12.56
N ALA A 330 24.58 -3.08 11.45
CA ALA A 330 25.78 -3.89 11.42
C ALA A 330 26.93 -3.34 12.29
N SER A 331 26.91 -2.03 12.63
CA SER A 331 27.96 -1.42 13.44
C SER A 331 27.87 -1.77 14.94
N TYR A 332 26.69 -2.19 15.42
CA TYR A 332 26.49 -2.59 16.83
C TYR A 332 26.00 -4.03 17.00
N ASP A 333 25.72 -4.74 15.90
CA ASP A 333 25.33 -6.14 15.88
C ASP A 333 26.24 -6.92 14.92
N GLU A 334 27.28 -7.54 15.47
CA GLU A 334 28.28 -8.30 14.69
C GLU A 334 27.68 -9.58 14.06
N GLU A 335 26.76 -10.24 14.73
CA GLU A 335 26.07 -11.44 14.20
C GLU A 335 25.14 -11.06 13.03
N GLY A 336 24.38 -10.00 13.20
CA GLY A 336 23.56 -9.41 12.14
C GLY A 336 24.39 -8.99 10.92
N GLY A 337 25.55 -8.38 11.15
CA GLY A 337 26.52 -8.02 10.11
C GLY A 337 27.01 -9.23 9.31
N ARG A 338 27.38 -10.32 9.98
CA ARG A 338 27.79 -11.59 9.34
C ARG A 338 26.63 -12.23 8.53
N ALA A 339 25.42 -12.22 9.07
CA ALA A 339 24.24 -12.73 8.39
C ALA A 339 23.92 -11.94 7.10
N ILE A 340 24.06 -10.62 7.12
CA ILE A 340 23.87 -9.73 5.95
C ILE A 340 24.90 -10.07 4.87
N GLU A 341 26.18 -10.25 5.24
CA GLU A 341 27.23 -10.56 4.27
C GLU A 341 27.07 -11.98 3.69
N ALA A 342 26.64 -12.95 4.50
CA ALA A 342 26.29 -14.28 4.02
C ALA A 342 25.14 -14.25 3.02
N ALA A 343 24.08 -13.48 3.32
CA ALA A 343 22.97 -13.28 2.40
C ALA A 343 23.40 -12.61 1.10
N ARG A 344 24.28 -11.61 1.17
CA ARG A 344 24.85 -10.93 -0.01
C ARG A 344 25.61 -11.89 -0.91
N THR A 345 26.43 -12.75 -0.32
CA THR A 345 27.20 -13.76 -1.04
C THR A 345 26.28 -14.79 -1.71
N ALA A 346 25.29 -15.31 -0.96
CA ALA A 346 24.32 -16.25 -1.49
C ALA A 346 23.48 -15.68 -2.64
N ALA A 347 23.10 -14.40 -2.55
CA ALA A 347 22.31 -13.74 -3.58
C ALA A 347 23.05 -13.60 -4.93
N THR A 348 24.37 -13.76 -4.98
CA THR A 348 25.11 -13.78 -6.25
C THR A 348 24.76 -15.00 -7.13
N ALA A 349 24.16 -16.04 -6.56
CA ALA A 349 23.65 -17.19 -7.31
C ALA A 349 22.41 -16.87 -8.14
N LEU A 350 21.65 -15.81 -7.77
CA LEU A 350 20.44 -15.39 -8.48
C LEU A 350 20.81 -14.77 -9.85
N PRO A 351 19.92 -14.85 -10.85
CA PRO A 351 20.10 -14.19 -12.14
C PRO A 351 20.30 -12.68 -12.01
N SER A 352 21.16 -12.13 -12.84
CA SER A 352 21.39 -10.68 -12.93
C SER A 352 20.73 -10.05 -14.16
N ASP A 353 20.76 -8.73 -14.29
CA ASP A 353 20.23 -8.05 -15.48
C ASP A 353 20.82 -8.65 -16.77
N GLY A 354 19.99 -8.84 -17.78
CA GLY A 354 20.39 -9.42 -19.06
C GLY A 354 20.52 -10.95 -19.08
N TRP A 355 20.12 -11.65 -18.03
CA TRP A 355 20.21 -13.12 -17.93
C TRP A 355 19.53 -13.84 -19.10
N LEU A 356 18.38 -13.35 -19.55
CA LEU A 356 17.63 -13.98 -20.64
C LEU A 356 18.43 -13.97 -21.96
N GLN A 357 19.13 -12.86 -22.22
CA GLN A 357 20.02 -12.74 -23.38
C GLN A 357 21.19 -13.70 -23.26
N ARG A 358 21.88 -13.73 -22.11
CA ARG A 358 23.01 -14.65 -21.87
C ARG A 358 22.61 -16.12 -21.99
N VAL A 359 21.49 -16.51 -21.43
CA VAL A 359 20.94 -17.87 -21.60
C VAL A 359 20.60 -18.13 -23.07
N GLY A 360 20.12 -17.11 -23.81
CA GLY A 360 19.87 -17.19 -25.25
C GLY A 360 21.11 -17.38 -26.09
N GLU A 361 22.19 -16.70 -25.78
CA GLU A 361 23.47 -16.67 -26.50
C GLU A 361 24.41 -17.81 -26.08
N GLY A 362 24.09 -18.56 -25.01
CA GLY A 362 24.90 -19.69 -24.55
C GLY A 362 26.06 -19.31 -23.62
N ASP A 363 26.01 -18.11 -23.02
CA ASP A 363 26.98 -17.58 -22.07
C ASP A 363 26.33 -17.31 -20.68
N PRO A 364 25.82 -18.38 -20.00
CA PRO A 364 25.12 -18.24 -18.73
C PRO A 364 26.06 -17.87 -17.59
N PHE A 365 25.67 -16.91 -16.79
CA PHE A 365 26.38 -16.45 -15.59
C PHE A 365 25.74 -17.01 -14.33
N GLY A 366 26.52 -17.72 -13.51
CA GLY A 366 26.06 -18.27 -12.24
C GLY A 366 25.24 -19.56 -12.34
N PRO A 367 24.90 -20.18 -11.20
CA PRO A 367 24.33 -21.52 -11.18
C PRO A 367 22.91 -21.60 -11.74
N ILE A 368 22.06 -20.59 -11.46
CA ILE A 368 20.68 -20.61 -11.92
C ILE A 368 20.57 -20.34 -13.42
N GLU A 369 21.38 -19.43 -13.96
CA GLU A 369 21.41 -19.23 -15.42
C GLU A 369 21.89 -20.46 -16.18
N ARG A 370 22.87 -21.18 -15.63
CA ARG A 370 23.33 -22.46 -16.17
C ARG A 370 22.26 -23.55 -16.15
N LEU A 371 21.46 -23.63 -15.07
CA LEU A 371 20.33 -24.54 -15.02
C LEU A 371 19.28 -24.16 -16.10
N LEU A 372 18.94 -22.91 -16.22
CA LEU A 372 17.96 -22.43 -17.22
C LEU A 372 18.48 -22.68 -18.65
N TRP A 373 19.75 -22.49 -18.90
CA TRP A 373 20.37 -22.80 -20.20
C TRP A 373 20.31 -24.30 -20.53
N ALA A 374 20.59 -25.17 -19.55
CA ALA A 374 20.47 -26.62 -19.71
C ALA A 374 19.02 -27.04 -19.98
N VAL A 375 18.06 -26.51 -19.23
CA VAL A 375 16.63 -26.76 -19.45
C VAL A 375 16.20 -26.32 -20.85
N ARG A 376 16.64 -25.13 -21.28
CA ARG A 376 16.36 -24.62 -22.63
C ARG A 376 16.93 -25.59 -23.68
N GLY A 377 18.16 -26.04 -23.54
CA GLY A 377 18.77 -27.02 -24.43
C GLY A 377 17.96 -28.32 -24.54
N PHE A 378 17.46 -28.81 -23.42
CA PHE A 378 16.60 -29.98 -23.37
C PHE A 378 15.27 -29.78 -24.09
N VAL A 379 14.63 -28.61 -23.90
CA VAL A 379 13.33 -28.28 -24.54
C VAL A 379 13.47 -28.12 -26.05
N TYR A 380 14.57 -27.55 -26.53
CA TYR A 380 14.79 -27.35 -27.97
C TYR A 380 15.41 -28.62 -28.69
N ALA A 381 15.87 -29.58 -27.92
CA ALA A 381 16.35 -30.84 -28.49
C ALA A 381 15.22 -31.85 -28.80
N ARG A 382 14.00 -31.54 -28.42
CA ARG A 382 12.76 -32.27 -28.75
C ARG A 382 12.02 -31.61 -29.92
#